data_c9b4313028474017ead09a2237a17933
#
_entry.id   c9b4313028474017ead09a2237a17933
#
_cell.length_a   1.000
_cell.length_b   1.000
_cell.length_c   1.000
_cell.angle_alpha   90.00
_cell.angle_beta   90.00
_cell.angle_gamma   90.00
#
_symmetry.space_group_name_H-M   'P 1'
#
loop_
_entity.id
_entity.type
_entity.pdbx_description
1 polymer ?
#
loop_
_entity_poly.entity_id
_entity_poly.type
_entity_poly.pdbx_seq_one_letter_code
_entity_poly.pdbx_strand_id
1 'polypeptide(L)'
;MEELLEKLEPWRSMNDVCEYLGITRDTALAWICKKGMPGVKIGRIWKFKISEIDKWMREGDKENAQQKQVFRLGELFCGPGGIAYGALQAHSSDGSISIEHAWANDYDEDTCETYRKNICPDSPKSVLCCDVRTLDIKKLGKIDAFCYGFPCNSFSSVGEHKGFENEKFGQLYWYGIEVLKQHRPKWFIAENVSGIRSAGSGDFDVILNDMREAGYKLCVNLYKAEEYGIPQTRHRVIIVGIRNDISVKYKIPDPAIYAQCDISSETALANIPTDAPNAEMRKLSPDVTRRLSYILPGENIWQAEERLGDDFPEELKIRTKTKISQIYRKLDPKKPAYTVTAAGGGGTFMYHWTDRELSNRERARLQTFPDDFEFVGNYSSVRKQIGMAVPCKLSEIVITAVLNCFAGIDYPSVRANLEE
;
A
#
# COMPACT_ATOMS: atom_id res chain seq x y z
N MET A 1 -32.01 20.52 -37.75
CA MET A 1 -31.82 21.83 -37.09
C MET A 1 -30.37 21.99 -36.59
N GLU A 2 -29.74 20.96 -36.04
CA GLU A 2 -28.31 20.97 -35.66
C GLU A 2 -27.36 21.17 -36.85
N GLU A 3 -27.54 20.48 -37.96
CA GLU A 3 -26.73 20.65 -39.20
C GLU A 3 -26.80 22.06 -39.82
N LEU A 4 -27.87 22.80 -39.60
CA LEU A 4 -27.99 24.21 -40.05
C LEU A 4 -27.24 25.20 -39.13
N LEU A 5 -27.17 24.88 -37.84
CA LEU A 5 -26.45 25.70 -36.86
C LEU A 5 -24.94 25.55 -37.01
N GLU A 6 -24.43 24.35 -37.35
CA GLU A 6 -22.99 24.11 -37.64
C GLU A 6 -22.49 24.91 -38.87
N LYS A 7 -23.35 25.19 -39.85
CA LYS A 7 -22.99 25.98 -41.06
C LYS A 7 -22.89 27.47 -40.79
N LEU A 8 -23.47 27.99 -39.74
CA LEU A 8 -23.50 29.44 -39.39
C LEU A 8 -22.50 29.79 -38.27
N GLU A 9 -21.78 28.83 -37.72
CA GLU A 9 -20.81 29.07 -36.66
C GLU A 9 -19.62 29.92 -37.14
N PRO A 10 -19.27 31.04 -36.45
CA PRO A 10 -18.16 31.87 -36.84
C PRO A 10 -16.81 31.21 -36.57
N TRP A 11 -15.88 31.43 -37.51
CA TRP A 11 -14.51 30.96 -37.34
C TRP A 11 -13.79 31.74 -36.21
N ARG A 12 -13.19 31.01 -35.29
CA ARG A 12 -12.44 31.54 -34.15
C ARG A 12 -10.95 31.61 -34.44
N SER A 13 -10.25 32.56 -33.78
CA SER A 13 -8.80 32.68 -33.83
C SER A 13 -8.10 31.67 -32.88
N MET A 14 -6.79 31.56 -33.01
CA MET A 14 -5.95 30.80 -32.06
C MET A 14 -6.10 31.33 -30.62
N ASN A 15 -6.19 32.65 -30.42
CA ASN A 15 -6.34 33.21 -29.10
C ASN A 15 -7.70 32.88 -28.48
N ASP A 16 -8.78 32.95 -29.28
CA ASP A 16 -10.13 32.62 -28.80
C ASP A 16 -10.20 31.13 -28.32
N VAL A 17 -9.50 30.25 -29.05
CA VAL A 17 -9.45 28.82 -28.68
C VAL A 17 -8.58 28.56 -27.45
N CYS A 18 -7.46 29.28 -27.34
CA CYS A 18 -6.61 29.18 -26.14
C CYS A 18 -7.35 29.66 -24.89
N GLU A 19 -8.11 30.75 -24.99
CA GLU A 19 -8.96 31.26 -23.91
C GLU A 19 -10.10 30.29 -23.58
N TYR A 20 -10.80 29.75 -24.59
CA TYR A 20 -11.88 28.80 -24.44
C TYR A 20 -11.45 27.53 -23.73
N LEU A 21 -10.27 26.99 -24.08
CA LEU A 21 -9.75 25.75 -23.52
C LEU A 21 -8.88 25.95 -22.27
N GLY A 22 -8.57 27.19 -21.88
CA GLY A 22 -7.69 27.51 -20.78
C GLY A 22 -6.23 27.05 -20.98
N ILE A 23 -5.73 27.06 -22.23
CA ILE A 23 -4.39 26.55 -22.60
C ILE A 23 -3.51 27.61 -23.25
N THR A 24 -2.20 27.37 -23.26
CA THR A 24 -1.24 28.24 -23.96
C THR A 24 -1.25 27.96 -25.47
N ARG A 25 -0.77 28.96 -26.26
CA ARG A 25 -0.63 28.85 -27.72
C ARG A 25 0.27 27.65 -28.12
N ASP A 26 1.34 27.40 -27.38
CA ASP A 26 2.27 26.32 -27.66
C ASP A 26 1.61 24.95 -27.39
N THR A 27 0.76 24.88 -26.36
CA THR A 27 -0.07 23.70 -26.08
C THR A 27 -1.07 23.46 -27.22
N ALA A 28 -1.75 24.48 -27.70
CA ALA A 28 -2.69 24.37 -28.80
C ALA A 28 -2.00 23.90 -30.09
N LEU A 29 -0.84 24.44 -30.43
CA LEU A 29 -0.03 24.00 -31.58
C LEU A 29 0.44 22.54 -31.43
N ALA A 30 0.85 22.15 -30.23
CA ALA A 30 1.21 20.77 -29.95
C ALA A 30 0.01 19.82 -30.11
N TRP A 31 -1.19 20.22 -29.70
CA TRP A 31 -2.41 19.43 -29.86
C TRP A 31 -2.82 19.30 -31.34
N ILE A 32 -2.69 20.36 -32.13
CA ILE A 32 -2.92 20.31 -33.59
C ILE A 32 -1.95 19.32 -34.24
N CYS A 33 -0.65 19.41 -33.91
CA CYS A 33 0.38 18.61 -34.57
C CYS A 33 0.46 17.16 -34.09
N LYS A 34 0.17 16.91 -32.79
CA LYS A 34 0.41 15.60 -32.17
C LYS A 34 -0.87 14.84 -31.81
N LYS A 35 -1.99 15.56 -31.62
CA LYS A 35 -3.25 14.97 -31.15
C LYS A 35 -4.41 15.16 -32.15
N GLY A 36 -4.14 15.73 -33.33
CA GLY A 36 -5.17 15.90 -34.36
C GLY A 36 -6.28 16.90 -34.01
N MET A 37 -6.02 17.90 -33.09
CA MET A 37 -6.99 18.93 -32.80
C MET A 37 -7.45 19.62 -34.10
N PRO A 38 -8.76 19.68 -34.40
CA PRO A 38 -9.24 20.21 -35.67
C PRO A 38 -8.98 21.71 -35.81
N GLY A 39 -8.51 22.11 -36.97
CA GLY A 39 -8.27 23.50 -37.31
C GLY A 39 -7.85 23.64 -38.77
N VAL A 40 -8.22 24.74 -39.39
CA VAL A 40 -7.88 25.04 -40.80
C VAL A 40 -6.81 26.12 -40.82
N LYS A 41 -5.70 25.83 -41.53
CA LYS A 41 -4.59 26.81 -41.70
C LYS A 41 -4.78 27.56 -43.02
N ILE A 42 -5.04 28.89 -42.89
CA ILE A 42 -5.18 29.77 -44.05
C ILE A 42 -3.96 30.71 -44.04
N GLY A 43 -3.00 30.43 -44.93
CA GLY A 43 -1.71 31.11 -44.93
C GLY A 43 -0.92 30.86 -43.65
N ARG A 44 -0.71 31.94 -42.88
CA ARG A 44 -0.02 31.91 -41.55
C ARG A 44 -0.97 31.84 -40.38
N ILE A 45 -2.30 31.84 -40.61
CA ILE A 45 -3.32 31.99 -39.56
C ILE A 45 -4.09 30.68 -39.43
N TRP A 46 -4.26 30.21 -38.18
CA TRP A 46 -5.14 29.09 -37.85
C TRP A 46 -6.54 29.63 -37.54
N LYS A 47 -7.55 28.91 -38.07
CA LYS A 47 -8.96 29.15 -37.82
C LYS A 47 -9.65 27.87 -37.34
N PHE A 48 -10.61 28.03 -36.43
CA PHE A 48 -11.25 26.92 -35.72
C PHE A 48 -12.75 27.12 -35.66
N LYS A 49 -13.47 26.02 -35.56
CA LYS A 49 -14.86 26.00 -35.13
C LYS A 49 -14.93 25.36 -33.75
N ILE A 50 -15.60 25.99 -32.80
CA ILE A 50 -15.69 25.50 -31.43
C ILE A 50 -16.46 24.17 -31.38
N SER A 51 -17.51 24.05 -32.19
CA SER A 51 -18.25 22.78 -32.34
C SER A 51 -17.37 21.59 -32.75
N GLU A 52 -16.41 21.83 -33.69
CA GLU A 52 -15.46 20.79 -34.10
C GLU A 52 -14.45 20.45 -33.01
N ILE A 53 -14.02 21.45 -32.23
CA ILE A 53 -13.14 21.26 -31.07
C ILE A 53 -13.88 20.49 -29.98
N ASP A 54 -15.12 20.85 -29.66
CA ASP A 54 -15.94 20.16 -28.68
C ASP A 54 -16.22 18.71 -29.09
N LYS A 55 -16.47 18.50 -30.39
CA LYS A 55 -16.64 17.16 -30.94
C LYS A 55 -15.35 16.34 -30.81
N TRP A 56 -14.20 16.93 -31.16
CA TRP A 56 -12.90 16.29 -31.03
C TRP A 56 -12.54 16.01 -29.56
N MET A 57 -12.84 16.92 -28.63
CA MET A 57 -12.68 16.70 -27.19
C MET A 57 -13.53 15.53 -26.71
N ARG A 58 -14.81 15.46 -27.13
CA ARG A 58 -15.73 14.34 -26.80
C ARG A 58 -15.37 13.02 -27.48
N GLU A 59 -14.79 13.09 -28.68
CA GLU A 59 -14.33 11.91 -29.44
C GLU A 59 -12.94 11.47 -28.97
N GLY A 60 -12.06 12.41 -28.62
CA GLY A 60 -10.79 12.16 -27.94
C GLY A 60 -10.97 11.51 -26.57
N ASP A 61 -12.05 11.87 -25.85
CA ASP A 61 -12.50 11.12 -24.67
C ASP A 61 -13.02 9.70 -25.03
N LYS A 62 -13.53 9.50 -26.25
CA LYS A 62 -13.99 8.19 -26.74
C LYS A 62 -12.88 7.35 -27.37
N GLU A 63 -11.85 7.97 -27.97
CA GLU A 63 -10.64 7.26 -28.44
C GLU A 63 -9.63 7.01 -27.33
N ASN A 64 -9.60 7.86 -26.26
CA ASN A 64 -8.98 7.54 -24.97
C ASN A 64 -9.86 6.63 -24.10
N ALA A 65 -11.09 6.34 -24.48
CA ALA A 65 -11.80 5.13 -24.11
C ALA A 65 -11.27 3.90 -24.90
N GLN A 66 -9.97 3.88 -25.27
CA GLN A 66 -9.22 2.65 -25.46
C GLN A 66 -9.50 1.79 -24.25
N GLN A 67 -10.06 0.61 -24.48
CA GLN A 67 -10.48 -0.40 -23.51
C GLN A 67 -9.67 -0.29 -22.23
N LYS A 68 -10.25 0.37 -21.20
CA LYS A 68 -9.64 0.41 -19.88
C LYS A 68 -9.36 -1.03 -19.50
N GLN A 69 -8.09 -1.39 -19.45
CA GLN A 69 -7.70 -2.71 -19.01
C GLN A 69 -7.90 -2.77 -17.49
N VAL A 70 -8.75 -3.66 -17.03
CA VAL A 70 -8.95 -3.87 -15.60
C VAL A 70 -8.32 -5.20 -15.23
N PHE A 71 -7.41 -5.19 -14.26
CA PHE A 71 -6.83 -6.40 -13.69
C PHE A 71 -7.67 -6.84 -12.48
N ARG A 72 -8.16 -8.06 -12.54
CA ARG A 72 -8.91 -8.69 -11.46
C ARG A 72 -7.95 -9.24 -10.42
N LEU A 73 -8.01 -8.69 -9.19
CA LEU A 73 -7.13 -9.03 -8.08
C LEU A 73 -7.71 -10.14 -7.22
N GLY A 74 -6.95 -11.23 -7.05
CA GLY A 74 -7.15 -12.23 -5.99
C GLY A 74 -6.15 -12.04 -4.86
N GLU A 75 -6.55 -12.33 -3.62
CA GLU A 75 -5.69 -12.12 -2.46
C GLU A 75 -5.80 -13.27 -1.46
N LEU A 76 -4.66 -13.86 -1.04
CA LEU A 76 -4.58 -14.77 0.10
C LEU A 76 -3.91 -14.09 1.29
N PHE A 77 -4.34 -14.48 2.51
CA PHE A 77 -3.87 -13.85 3.74
C PHE A 77 -4.08 -12.33 3.70
N CYS A 78 -5.25 -11.93 3.24
CA CYS A 78 -5.55 -10.56 2.83
C CYS A 78 -5.50 -9.55 3.99
N GLY A 79 -5.56 -10.04 5.24
CA GLY A 79 -5.62 -9.16 6.39
C GLY A 79 -6.83 -8.20 6.30
N PRO A 80 -6.75 -7.01 6.88
CA PRO A 80 -7.84 -6.02 6.81
C PRO A 80 -7.96 -5.33 5.44
N GLY A 81 -7.10 -5.69 4.45
CA GLY A 81 -7.15 -5.12 3.10
C GLY A 81 -6.14 -4.00 2.83
N GLY A 82 -5.01 -3.95 3.55
CA GLY A 82 -4.00 -2.91 3.31
C GLY A 82 -3.42 -2.94 1.89
N ILE A 83 -3.13 -4.15 1.35
CA ILE A 83 -2.69 -4.30 -0.04
C ILE A 83 -3.84 -3.98 -1.00
N ALA A 84 -5.02 -4.56 -0.76
CA ALA A 84 -6.18 -4.36 -1.63
C ALA A 84 -6.59 -2.88 -1.70
N TYR A 85 -6.62 -2.16 -0.58
CA TYR A 85 -6.95 -0.74 -0.58
C TYR A 85 -5.97 0.05 -1.46
N GLY A 86 -4.67 -0.16 -1.28
CA GLY A 86 -3.66 0.47 -2.13
C GLY A 86 -3.78 0.05 -3.59
N ALA A 87 -4.13 -1.21 -3.87
CA ALA A 87 -4.35 -1.72 -5.22
C ALA A 87 -5.53 -1.03 -5.93
N LEU A 88 -6.64 -0.83 -5.22
CA LEU A 88 -7.83 -0.16 -5.78
C LEU A 88 -7.60 1.33 -6.02
N GLN A 89 -6.64 1.96 -5.32
CA GLN A 89 -6.22 3.34 -5.61
C GLN A 89 -5.20 3.41 -6.75
N ALA A 90 -4.52 2.29 -7.06
CA ALA A 90 -3.48 2.25 -8.09
C ALA A 90 -4.08 2.25 -9.50
N HIS A 91 -3.49 3.05 -10.36
CA HIS A 91 -3.77 3.08 -11.80
C HIS A 91 -2.49 3.43 -12.56
N SER A 92 -2.43 3.05 -13.84
CA SER A 92 -1.34 3.53 -14.69
C SER A 92 -1.39 5.05 -14.83
N SER A 93 -0.24 5.69 -15.03
CA SER A 93 -0.15 7.16 -15.06
C SER A 93 -0.99 7.82 -16.16
N ASP A 94 -1.37 7.07 -17.19
CA ASP A 94 -2.30 7.50 -18.26
C ASP A 94 -3.77 7.11 -17.98
N GLY A 95 -4.04 6.42 -16.86
CA GLY A 95 -5.37 5.96 -16.48
C GLY A 95 -5.92 4.78 -17.32
N SER A 96 -5.11 4.20 -18.22
CA SER A 96 -5.54 3.12 -19.11
C SER A 96 -5.68 1.77 -18.40
N ILE A 97 -4.98 1.56 -17.28
CA ILE A 97 -5.02 0.31 -16.51
C ILE A 97 -5.39 0.59 -15.06
N SER A 98 -6.32 -0.19 -14.52
CA SER A 98 -6.78 -0.14 -13.13
C SER A 98 -6.94 -1.54 -12.54
N ILE A 99 -7.25 -1.61 -11.24
CA ILE A 99 -7.50 -2.84 -10.51
C ILE A 99 -8.96 -2.91 -10.07
N GLU A 100 -9.53 -4.11 -10.10
CA GLU A 100 -10.77 -4.43 -9.40
C GLU A 100 -10.59 -5.65 -8.48
N HIS A 101 -11.34 -5.70 -7.40
CA HIS A 101 -11.37 -6.84 -6.51
C HIS A 101 -12.08 -8.03 -7.17
N ALA A 102 -11.50 -9.23 -7.06
CA ALA A 102 -12.12 -10.48 -7.53
C ALA A 102 -12.51 -11.40 -6.37
N TRP A 103 -11.57 -11.72 -5.51
CA TRP A 103 -11.77 -12.52 -4.30
C TRP A 103 -10.63 -12.32 -3.30
N ALA A 104 -10.92 -12.57 -2.03
CA ALA A 104 -9.91 -12.56 -0.97
C ALA A 104 -10.13 -13.71 0.03
N ASN A 105 -9.09 -14.11 0.74
CA ASN A 105 -9.17 -15.08 1.81
C ASN A 105 -8.35 -14.65 3.02
N ASP A 106 -8.94 -14.79 4.18
CA ASP A 106 -8.29 -14.79 5.50
C ASP A 106 -9.04 -15.75 6.42
N TYR A 107 -8.45 -16.14 7.54
CA TYR A 107 -9.08 -17.05 8.50
C TYR A 107 -9.76 -16.35 9.67
N ASP A 108 -9.43 -15.08 9.91
CA ASP A 108 -9.90 -14.28 11.06
C ASP A 108 -11.19 -13.54 10.68
N GLU A 109 -12.27 -13.77 11.44
CA GLU A 109 -13.61 -13.27 11.11
C GLU A 109 -13.69 -11.73 11.17
N ASP A 110 -13.16 -11.11 12.24
CA ASP A 110 -13.13 -9.65 12.37
C ASP A 110 -12.37 -9.02 11.21
N THR A 111 -11.27 -9.65 10.81
CA THR A 111 -10.42 -9.22 9.68
C THR A 111 -11.17 -9.32 8.35
N CYS A 112 -11.85 -10.44 8.11
CA CYS A 112 -12.69 -10.64 6.92
C CYS A 112 -13.83 -9.62 6.86
N GLU A 113 -14.44 -9.30 7.98
CA GLU A 113 -15.52 -8.31 8.03
C GLU A 113 -15.01 -6.89 7.79
N THR A 114 -13.84 -6.54 8.32
CA THR A 114 -13.14 -5.29 7.99
C THR A 114 -12.88 -5.18 6.48
N TYR A 115 -12.39 -6.27 5.87
CA TYR A 115 -12.14 -6.31 4.43
C TYR A 115 -13.44 -6.14 3.62
N ARG A 116 -14.50 -6.88 3.96
CA ARG A 116 -15.81 -6.77 3.29
C ARG A 116 -16.33 -5.35 3.29
N LYS A 117 -16.28 -4.71 4.45
CA LYS A 117 -16.84 -3.37 4.66
C LYS A 117 -16.13 -2.31 3.82
N ASN A 118 -14.81 -2.36 3.71
CA ASN A 118 -14.02 -1.29 3.12
C ASN A 118 -13.57 -1.56 1.68
N ILE A 119 -13.45 -2.81 1.27
CA ILE A 119 -12.87 -3.19 -0.03
C ILE A 119 -13.95 -3.63 -1.02
N CYS A 120 -14.91 -4.43 -0.58
CA CYS A 120 -15.91 -5.02 -1.46
C CYS A 120 -17.31 -5.05 -0.85
N PRO A 121 -17.87 -3.88 -0.41
CA PRO A 121 -19.20 -3.81 0.23
C PRO A 121 -20.31 -4.36 -0.67
N ASP A 122 -20.20 -4.19 -1.98
CA ASP A 122 -21.18 -4.67 -2.97
C ASP A 122 -21.05 -6.17 -3.28
N SER A 123 -19.94 -6.80 -2.89
CA SER A 123 -19.65 -8.21 -3.15
C SER A 123 -19.05 -8.96 -1.94
N PRO A 124 -19.67 -8.90 -0.74
CA PRO A 124 -19.09 -9.42 0.50
C PRO A 124 -18.84 -10.94 0.47
N LYS A 125 -19.54 -11.68 -0.37
CA LYS A 125 -19.37 -13.13 -0.54
C LYS A 125 -18.06 -13.51 -1.26
N SER A 126 -17.38 -12.56 -1.89
CA SER A 126 -16.07 -12.76 -2.51
C SER A 126 -14.94 -12.91 -1.49
N VAL A 127 -15.21 -12.58 -0.21
CA VAL A 127 -14.27 -12.77 0.90
C VAL A 127 -14.54 -14.10 1.57
N LEU A 128 -13.62 -15.04 1.40
CA LEU A 128 -13.68 -16.40 1.90
C LEU A 128 -13.04 -16.45 3.28
N CYS A 129 -13.86 -16.42 4.33
CA CYS A 129 -13.41 -16.49 5.71
C CYS A 129 -13.23 -17.95 6.12
N CYS A 130 -12.04 -18.50 5.88
CA CYS A 130 -11.70 -19.88 6.24
C CYS A 130 -10.18 -20.08 6.26
N ASP A 131 -9.76 -21.15 6.90
CA ASP A 131 -8.36 -21.59 6.82
C ASP A 131 -8.01 -21.93 5.37
N VAL A 132 -6.92 -21.37 4.86
CA VAL A 132 -6.46 -21.59 3.48
C VAL A 132 -6.24 -23.06 3.15
N ARG A 133 -5.94 -23.89 4.15
CA ARG A 133 -5.78 -25.36 4.02
C ARG A 133 -7.08 -26.08 3.64
N THR A 134 -8.23 -25.44 3.89
CA THR A 134 -9.57 -25.96 3.52
C THR A 134 -10.09 -25.38 2.22
N LEU A 135 -9.36 -24.41 1.63
CA LEU A 135 -9.79 -23.68 0.46
C LEU A 135 -9.57 -24.51 -0.82
N ASP A 136 -10.60 -24.70 -1.62
CA ASP A 136 -10.48 -25.29 -2.95
C ASP A 136 -10.02 -24.22 -3.97
N ILE A 137 -8.71 -24.06 -4.10
CA ILE A 137 -8.08 -23.05 -4.96
C ILE A 137 -8.59 -23.15 -6.40
N LYS A 138 -8.88 -24.34 -6.92
CA LYS A 138 -9.33 -24.54 -8.30
C LYS A 138 -10.70 -23.95 -8.58
N LYS A 139 -11.52 -23.76 -7.54
CA LYS A 139 -12.86 -23.17 -7.64
C LYS A 139 -12.89 -21.66 -7.51
N LEU A 140 -11.76 -21.03 -7.18
CA LEU A 140 -11.68 -19.57 -7.11
C LEU A 140 -11.91 -18.92 -8.48
N GLY A 141 -12.46 -17.71 -8.49
CA GLY A 141 -12.69 -16.94 -9.71
C GLY A 141 -11.38 -16.62 -10.44
N LYS A 142 -11.46 -16.45 -11.76
CA LYS A 142 -10.31 -16.06 -12.58
C LYS A 142 -9.76 -14.71 -12.11
N ILE A 143 -8.44 -14.58 -12.14
CA ILE A 143 -7.70 -13.38 -11.77
C ILE A 143 -6.63 -13.04 -12.81
N ASP A 144 -6.29 -11.76 -12.90
CA ASP A 144 -5.17 -11.24 -13.68
C ASP A 144 -3.97 -10.87 -12.81
N ALA A 145 -4.25 -10.55 -11.55
CA ALA A 145 -3.32 -10.11 -10.53
C ALA A 145 -3.51 -10.91 -9.25
N PHE A 146 -2.42 -11.16 -8.53
CA PHE A 146 -2.48 -11.88 -7.27
C PHE A 146 -1.58 -11.24 -6.22
N CYS A 147 -2.09 -11.09 -4.99
CA CYS A 147 -1.30 -10.62 -3.87
C CYS A 147 -1.40 -11.60 -2.69
N TYR A 148 -0.30 -11.77 -1.95
CA TYR A 148 -0.33 -12.53 -0.71
C TYR A 148 0.81 -12.18 0.23
N GLY A 149 0.45 -11.96 1.50
CA GLY A 149 1.39 -11.77 2.60
C GLY A 149 1.40 -13.01 3.50
N PHE A 150 2.14 -14.04 3.12
CA PHE A 150 2.11 -15.30 3.86
C PHE A 150 2.73 -15.18 5.25
N PRO A 151 2.16 -15.85 6.28
CA PRO A 151 2.65 -15.75 7.65
C PRO A 151 4.12 -16.17 7.78
N CYS A 152 4.91 -15.34 8.46
CA CYS A 152 6.33 -15.53 8.67
C CYS A 152 6.68 -15.63 10.16
N ASN A 153 5.82 -16.24 10.97
CA ASN A 153 6.04 -16.35 12.42
C ASN A 153 7.33 -17.09 12.77
N SER A 154 7.80 -17.96 11.88
CA SER A 154 9.06 -18.71 12.00
C SER A 154 10.30 -17.92 11.63
N PHE A 155 10.15 -16.79 10.92
CA PHE A 155 11.25 -15.99 10.35
C PHE A 155 11.36 -14.59 10.95
N SER A 156 10.45 -14.19 11.86
CA SER A 156 10.50 -12.84 12.45
C SER A 156 11.61 -12.76 13.51
N SER A 157 12.24 -11.58 13.63
CA SER A 157 13.25 -11.29 14.66
C SER A 157 12.72 -11.44 16.12
N VAL A 158 11.42 -11.57 16.30
CA VAL A 158 10.73 -11.79 17.58
C VAL A 158 10.25 -13.23 17.73
N GLY A 159 10.31 -14.05 16.65
CA GLY A 159 9.90 -15.46 16.63
C GLY A 159 11.05 -16.43 16.92
N GLU A 160 10.71 -17.73 17.00
CA GLU A 160 11.65 -18.79 17.35
C GLU A 160 12.60 -19.23 16.21
N HIS A 161 12.61 -18.55 15.06
CA HIS A 161 13.46 -18.81 13.87
C HIS A 161 13.48 -20.29 13.41
N LYS A 162 12.35 -20.98 13.46
CA LYS A 162 12.26 -22.41 13.10
C LYS A 162 12.01 -22.69 11.61
N GLY A 163 11.86 -21.65 10.77
CA GLY A 163 11.69 -21.81 9.32
C GLY A 163 10.61 -22.82 8.93
N PHE A 164 10.92 -23.70 7.98
CA PHE A 164 10.05 -24.81 7.53
C PHE A 164 9.81 -25.90 8.56
N GLU A 165 10.60 -25.99 9.63
CA GLU A 165 10.38 -26.95 10.72
C GLU A 165 9.11 -26.65 11.53
N ASN A 166 8.52 -25.46 11.36
CA ASN A 166 7.25 -25.12 11.98
C ASN A 166 6.09 -25.69 11.16
N GLU A 167 5.62 -26.89 11.51
CA GLU A 167 4.50 -27.60 10.85
C GLU A 167 3.22 -26.74 10.72
N LYS A 168 3.03 -25.75 11.58
CA LYS A 168 1.83 -24.91 11.61
C LYS A 168 1.83 -23.79 10.57
N PHE A 169 2.97 -23.17 10.29
CA PHE A 169 3.06 -21.96 9.45
C PHE A 169 4.09 -22.03 8.33
N GLY A 170 5.10 -22.93 8.45
CA GLY A 170 6.21 -23.00 7.50
C GLY A 170 5.81 -23.34 6.07
N GLN A 171 4.64 -23.98 5.87
CA GLN A 171 4.17 -24.43 4.55
C GLN A 171 3.08 -23.53 3.94
N LEU A 172 2.64 -22.46 4.63
CA LEU A 172 1.51 -21.65 4.15
C LEU A 172 1.81 -20.87 2.86
N TYR A 173 3.07 -20.54 2.57
CA TYR A 173 3.45 -19.92 1.30
C TYR A 173 3.09 -20.79 0.09
N TRP A 174 3.03 -22.12 0.28
CA TRP A 174 2.74 -23.10 -0.77
C TRP A 174 1.36 -22.89 -1.40
N TYR A 175 0.38 -22.43 -0.62
CA TYR A 175 -0.95 -22.11 -1.16
C TYR A 175 -0.89 -20.94 -2.14
N GLY A 176 0.01 -19.98 -1.95
CA GLY A 176 0.31 -18.95 -2.94
C GLY A 176 0.88 -19.55 -4.23
N ILE A 177 1.83 -20.49 -4.10
CA ILE A 177 2.41 -21.21 -5.27
C ILE A 177 1.32 -22.00 -6.02
N GLU A 178 0.37 -22.64 -5.31
CA GLU A 178 -0.76 -23.32 -5.94
C GLU A 178 -1.65 -22.34 -6.73
N VAL A 179 -1.93 -21.14 -6.21
CA VAL A 179 -2.66 -20.09 -6.96
C VAL A 179 -1.89 -19.70 -8.23
N LEU A 180 -0.56 -19.48 -8.13
CA LEU A 180 0.27 -19.15 -9.28
C LEU A 180 0.21 -20.22 -10.37
N LYS A 181 0.27 -21.51 -9.99
CA LYS A 181 0.20 -22.64 -10.93
C LYS A 181 -1.19 -22.82 -11.55
N GLN A 182 -2.26 -22.68 -10.76
CA GLN A 182 -3.65 -22.97 -11.19
C GLN A 182 -4.27 -21.80 -11.96
N HIS A 183 -4.16 -20.59 -11.44
CA HIS A 183 -4.81 -19.39 -12.00
C HIS A 183 -3.93 -18.62 -12.98
N ARG A 184 -2.60 -18.79 -12.90
CA ARG A 184 -1.61 -18.15 -13.79
C ARG A 184 -1.84 -16.65 -13.99
N PRO A 185 -1.95 -15.86 -12.89
CA PRO A 185 -2.12 -14.42 -13.01
C PRO A 185 -0.99 -13.81 -13.86
N LYS A 186 -1.23 -12.66 -14.48
CA LYS A 186 -0.23 -11.96 -15.31
C LYS A 186 0.95 -11.48 -14.46
N TRP A 187 0.65 -11.08 -13.23
CA TRP A 187 1.63 -10.68 -12.23
C TRP A 187 1.15 -11.01 -10.83
N PHE A 188 2.11 -11.05 -9.90
CA PHE A 188 1.79 -11.18 -8.49
C PHE A 188 2.71 -10.31 -7.60
N ILE A 189 2.26 -10.06 -6.38
CA ILE A 189 3.06 -9.50 -5.30
C ILE A 189 3.02 -10.49 -4.12
N ALA A 190 4.20 -10.87 -3.63
CA ALA A 190 4.36 -11.54 -2.36
C ALA A 190 5.09 -10.62 -1.37
N GLU A 191 4.52 -10.46 -0.17
CA GLU A 191 5.09 -9.59 0.88
C GLU A 191 5.53 -10.43 2.07
N ASN A 192 6.64 -9.99 2.68
CA ASN A 192 7.08 -10.56 3.94
C ASN A 192 7.96 -9.59 4.77
N VAL A 193 8.21 -9.95 6.01
CA VAL A 193 9.12 -9.18 6.88
C VAL A 193 10.58 -9.30 6.42
N SER A 194 11.40 -8.28 6.71
CA SER A 194 12.82 -8.27 6.33
C SER A 194 13.61 -9.47 6.89
N GLY A 195 13.18 -10.02 8.04
CA GLY A 195 13.78 -11.18 8.69
C GLY A 195 13.71 -12.50 7.91
N ILE A 196 12.87 -12.60 6.86
CA ILE A 196 12.81 -13.80 6.01
C ILE A 196 14.16 -14.16 5.38
N ARG A 197 15.02 -13.15 5.14
CA ARG A 197 16.38 -13.31 4.58
C ARG A 197 17.38 -13.89 5.58
N SER A 198 17.16 -13.68 6.87
CA SER A 198 18.07 -14.10 7.95
C SER A 198 17.72 -15.47 8.52
N ALA A 199 16.65 -16.09 8.03
CA ALA A 199 16.29 -17.46 8.36
C ALA A 199 17.38 -18.39 7.78
N GLY A 200 18.32 -18.80 8.59
CA GLY A 200 19.62 -19.38 8.24
C GLY A 200 19.63 -20.75 7.56
N SER A 201 18.59 -21.13 6.84
CA SER A 201 18.38 -22.46 6.25
C SER A 201 18.29 -22.47 4.73
N GLY A 202 18.45 -21.33 4.03
CA GLY A 202 18.18 -21.26 2.57
C GLY A 202 16.70 -21.28 2.20
N ASP A 203 15.81 -21.19 3.18
CA ASP A 203 14.35 -21.28 2.97
C ASP A 203 13.84 -20.18 2.04
N PHE A 204 14.45 -18.98 2.08
CA PHE A 204 14.08 -17.90 1.20
C PHE A 204 14.38 -18.21 -0.27
N ASP A 205 15.52 -18.83 -0.55
CA ASP A 205 15.91 -19.26 -1.90
C ASP A 205 14.97 -20.36 -2.43
N VAL A 206 14.53 -21.27 -1.57
CA VAL A 206 13.53 -22.29 -1.92
C VAL A 206 12.22 -21.60 -2.35
N ILE A 207 11.72 -20.65 -1.58
CA ILE A 207 10.51 -19.89 -1.92
C ILE A 207 10.66 -19.18 -3.27
N LEU A 208 11.78 -18.52 -3.51
CA LEU A 208 12.03 -17.84 -4.80
C LEU A 208 12.11 -18.83 -5.96
N ASN A 209 12.73 -20.00 -5.76
CA ASN A 209 12.81 -21.03 -6.79
C ASN A 209 11.43 -21.62 -7.11
N ASP A 210 10.60 -21.91 -6.11
CA ASP A 210 9.22 -22.37 -6.34
C ASP A 210 8.38 -21.37 -7.14
N MET A 211 8.56 -20.06 -6.89
CA MET A 211 7.92 -19.00 -7.68
C MET A 211 8.43 -18.96 -9.13
N ARG A 212 9.74 -19.15 -9.34
CA ARG A 212 10.33 -19.24 -10.69
C ARG A 212 9.82 -20.47 -11.44
N GLU A 213 9.77 -21.63 -10.77
CA GLU A 213 9.23 -22.88 -11.31
C GLU A 213 7.73 -22.81 -11.61
N ALA A 214 6.97 -21.99 -10.88
CA ALA A 214 5.59 -21.67 -11.19
C ALA A 214 5.43 -20.85 -12.49
N GLY A 215 6.53 -20.39 -13.09
CA GLY A 215 6.57 -19.73 -14.41
C GLY A 215 6.65 -18.21 -14.35
N TYR A 216 7.37 -17.64 -13.36
CA TYR A 216 7.49 -16.18 -13.18
C TYR A 216 8.94 -15.70 -13.15
N LYS A 217 9.18 -14.53 -13.73
CA LYS A 217 10.38 -13.72 -13.54
C LYS A 217 10.18 -12.87 -12.31
N LEU A 218 11.12 -12.89 -11.39
CA LEU A 218 11.01 -12.20 -10.11
C LEU A 218 11.85 -10.91 -10.09
N CYS A 219 11.35 -9.92 -9.39
CA CYS A 219 12.08 -8.75 -8.93
C CYS A 219 11.91 -8.68 -7.41
N VAL A 220 13.00 -8.80 -6.67
CA VAL A 220 13.00 -8.90 -5.21
C VAL A 220 13.62 -7.66 -4.61
N ASN A 221 12.90 -6.94 -3.76
CA ASN A 221 13.41 -5.70 -3.16
C ASN A 221 13.02 -5.58 -1.68
N LEU A 222 13.94 -5.02 -0.89
CA LEU A 222 13.64 -4.55 0.46
C LEU A 222 13.17 -3.11 0.40
N TYR A 223 11.90 -2.89 0.64
CA TYR A 223 11.29 -1.57 0.74
C TYR A 223 11.36 -1.07 2.18
N LYS A 224 11.83 0.15 2.34
CA LYS A 224 11.77 0.89 3.60
C LYS A 224 10.71 1.96 3.45
N ALA A 225 9.59 1.81 4.16
CA ALA A 225 8.40 2.62 3.98
C ALA A 225 8.69 4.13 4.12
N GLU A 226 9.57 4.50 5.05
CA GLU A 226 10.02 5.87 5.27
C GLU A 226 10.68 6.53 4.04
N GLU A 227 11.32 5.75 3.18
CA GLU A 227 11.91 6.25 1.94
C GLU A 227 10.85 6.56 0.87
N TYR A 228 9.63 6.06 1.03
CA TYR A 228 8.49 6.24 0.13
C TYR A 228 7.43 7.20 0.68
N GLY A 229 7.81 8.12 1.56
CA GLY A 229 6.91 9.14 2.08
C GLY A 229 5.90 8.63 3.12
N ILE A 230 6.13 7.47 3.72
CA ILE A 230 5.25 6.86 4.72
C ILE A 230 5.78 7.19 6.12
N PRO A 231 4.93 7.66 7.06
CA PRO A 231 5.36 8.15 8.37
C PRO A 231 5.69 7.02 9.36
N GLN A 232 6.39 5.98 8.87
CA GLN A 232 6.71 4.79 9.66
C GLN A 232 7.99 4.12 9.15
N THR A 233 8.94 3.83 10.06
CA THR A 233 10.09 2.96 9.79
C THR A 233 9.64 1.50 9.77
N ARG A 234 9.19 1.06 8.61
CA ARG A 234 8.70 -0.32 8.36
C ARG A 234 9.38 -0.89 7.13
N HIS A 235 10.14 -1.95 7.33
CA HIS A 235 10.89 -2.60 6.26
C HIS A 235 10.21 -3.91 5.84
N ARG A 236 9.99 -4.08 4.53
CA ARG A 236 9.33 -5.25 3.96
C ARG A 236 10.04 -5.73 2.71
N VAL A 237 10.22 -7.02 2.63
CA VAL A 237 10.60 -7.66 1.37
C VAL A 237 9.33 -7.78 0.53
N ILE A 238 9.38 -7.22 -0.67
CA ILE A 238 8.32 -7.38 -1.67
C ILE A 238 8.93 -8.05 -2.89
N ILE A 239 8.30 -9.13 -3.31
CA ILE A 239 8.61 -9.89 -4.50
C ILE A 239 7.54 -9.58 -5.53
N VAL A 240 7.92 -8.97 -6.65
CA VAL A 240 7.04 -8.78 -7.80
C VAL A 240 7.39 -9.84 -8.84
N GLY A 241 6.42 -10.68 -9.19
CA GLY A 241 6.57 -11.70 -10.22
C GLY A 241 5.76 -11.34 -11.47
N ILE A 242 6.41 -11.35 -12.63
CA ILE A 242 5.78 -11.21 -13.94
C ILE A 242 5.83 -12.55 -14.65
N ARG A 243 4.70 -13.03 -15.18
CA ARG A 243 4.63 -14.33 -15.87
C ARG A 243 5.57 -14.39 -17.08
N ASN A 244 6.25 -15.52 -17.27
CA ASN A 244 7.36 -15.67 -18.20
C ASN A 244 7.01 -15.40 -19.68
N ASP A 245 5.75 -15.63 -20.09
CA ASP A 245 5.24 -15.39 -21.42
C ASP A 245 4.93 -13.90 -21.71
N ILE A 246 5.08 -13.03 -20.72
CA ILE A 246 4.82 -11.60 -20.80
C ILE A 246 6.16 -10.85 -20.92
N SER A 247 6.28 -10.01 -21.95
CA SER A 247 7.50 -9.24 -22.23
C SER A 247 7.61 -7.94 -21.43
N VAL A 248 6.95 -7.87 -20.27
CA VAL A 248 7.01 -6.73 -19.34
C VAL A 248 8.12 -6.97 -18.33
N LYS A 249 8.88 -5.94 -18.01
CA LYS A 249 9.90 -5.95 -16.94
C LYS A 249 9.55 -4.93 -15.88
N TYR A 250 9.30 -5.40 -14.66
CA TYR A 250 9.10 -4.52 -13.50
C TYR A 250 10.39 -3.81 -13.11
N LYS A 251 10.30 -2.55 -12.75
CA LYS A 251 11.38 -1.72 -12.20
C LYS A 251 10.98 -1.19 -10.83
N ILE A 252 11.93 -1.09 -9.91
CA ILE A 252 11.68 -0.53 -8.58
C ILE A 252 11.45 0.98 -8.70
N PRO A 253 10.32 1.54 -8.24
CA PRO A 253 10.11 2.99 -8.24
C PRO A 253 11.18 3.68 -7.40
N ASP A 254 11.69 4.82 -7.92
CA ASP A 254 12.75 5.58 -7.25
C ASP A 254 12.21 6.26 -5.98
N PRO A 255 12.74 5.94 -4.79
CA PRO A 255 12.33 6.60 -3.56
C PRO A 255 12.68 8.10 -3.51
N ALA A 256 13.64 8.57 -4.32
CA ALA A 256 14.04 9.97 -4.33
C ALA A 256 12.89 10.95 -4.65
N ILE A 257 11.87 10.51 -5.39
CA ILE A 257 10.67 11.33 -5.67
C ILE A 257 9.85 11.66 -4.41
N TYR A 258 10.04 10.90 -3.33
CA TYR A 258 9.34 11.08 -2.04
C TYR A 258 10.20 11.79 -0.98
N ALA A 259 11.44 12.17 -1.29
CA ALA A 259 12.41 12.71 -0.32
C ALA A 259 11.96 14.03 0.35
N GLN A 260 11.01 14.76 -0.27
CA GLN A 260 10.47 16.00 0.27
C GLN A 260 9.18 15.81 1.07
N CYS A 261 8.67 14.58 1.20
CA CYS A 261 7.49 14.31 2.01
C CYS A 261 7.80 14.48 3.49
N ASP A 262 6.94 15.20 4.21
CA ASP A 262 7.01 15.24 5.65
C ASP A 262 6.43 13.95 6.22
N ILE A 263 7.30 13.11 6.76
CA ILE A 263 6.98 11.82 7.36
C ILE A 263 6.98 11.87 8.89
N SER A 264 6.97 13.04 9.49
CA SER A 264 6.96 13.21 10.93
C SER A 264 5.67 12.65 11.55
N SER A 265 5.81 12.09 12.77
CA SER A 265 4.66 11.56 13.52
C SER A 265 3.63 12.66 13.82
N GLU A 266 4.08 13.90 14.10
CA GLU A 266 3.16 15.01 14.39
C GLU A 266 2.31 15.38 13.18
N THR A 267 2.88 15.44 12.00
CA THR A 267 2.13 15.72 10.76
C THR A 267 1.17 14.57 10.45
N ALA A 268 1.62 13.33 10.58
CA ALA A 268 0.78 12.16 10.32
C ALA A 268 -0.42 12.05 11.27
N LEU A 269 -0.26 12.47 12.53
CA LEU A 269 -1.31 12.39 13.56
C LEU A 269 -2.09 13.69 13.76
N ALA A 270 -1.80 14.74 12.97
CA ALA A 270 -2.52 15.99 13.04
C ALA A 270 -3.95 15.86 12.49
N ASN A 271 -4.88 16.64 13.07
CA ASN A 271 -6.24 16.85 12.54
C ASN A 271 -7.02 15.55 12.26
N ILE A 272 -6.92 14.55 13.13
CA ILE A 272 -7.81 13.39 13.07
C ILE A 272 -9.25 13.85 13.33
N PRO A 273 -10.24 13.51 12.49
CA PRO A 273 -11.63 13.84 12.74
C PRO A 273 -12.11 13.27 14.08
N THR A 274 -12.88 14.03 14.82
CA THR A 274 -13.36 13.62 16.16
C THR A 274 -14.34 12.45 16.12
N ASP A 275 -14.98 12.25 14.97
CA ASP A 275 -15.93 11.19 14.66
C ASP A 275 -15.30 10.04 13.85
N ALA A 276 -13.97 10.07 13.63
CA ALA A 276 -13.28 9.00 12.92
C ALA A 276 -13.46 7.65 13.65
N PRO A 277 -13.80 6.57 12.93
CA PRO A 277 -13.96 5.25 13.55
C PRO A 277 -12.64 4.77 14.17
N ASN A 278 -12.74 3.99 15.24
CA ASN A 278 -11.60 3.42 15.99
C ASN A 278 -10.66 4.48 16.64
N ALA A 279 -11.17 5.68 16.92
CA ALA A 279 -10.42 6.78 17.55
C ALA A 279 -10.48 6.77 19.10
N GLU A 280 -11.17 5.80 19.69
CA GLU A 280 -11.33 5.68 21.13
C GLU A 280 -9.98 5.52 21.84
N MET A 281 -9.81 6.28 22.92
CA MET A 281 -8.61 6.27 23.74
C MET A 281 -8.73 5.28 24.89
N ARG A 282 -7.71 4.44 25.09
CA ARG A 282 -7.64 3.59 26.27
C ARG A 282 -7.15 4.39 27.48
N LYS A 283 -7.81 4.17 28.60
CA LYS A 283 -7.34 4.69 29.89
C LYS A 283 -6.18 3.83 30.39
N LEU A 284 -5.04 4.46 30.63
CA LEU A 284 -3.88 3.81 31.23
C LEU A 284 -4.04 3.67 32.75
N SER A 285 -3.36 2.67 33.32
CA SER A 285 -3.25 2.61 34.81
C SER A 285 -2.40 3.76 35.32
N PRO A 286 -2.64 4.19 36.59
CA PRO A 286 -1.85 5.25 37.21
C PRO A 286 -0.33 5.02 37.11
N ASP A 287 0.12 3.78 37.34
CA ASP A 287 1.54 3.41 37.26
C ASP A 287 2.13 3.57 35.89
N VAL A 288 1.36 3.20 34.84
CA VAL A 288 1.80 3.39 33.45
C VAL A 288 1.89 4.87 33.11
N THR A 289 0.87 5.66 33.50
CA THR A 289 0.87 7.11 33.27
C THR A 289 2.05 7.77 33.99
N ARG A 290 2.27 7.43 35.25
CA ARG A 290 3.41 7.93 36.05
C ARG A 290 4.75 7.51 35.44
N ARG A 291 4.87 6.27 34.91
CA ARG A 291 6.09 5.81 34.23
C ARG A 291 6.36 6.61 32.96
N LEU A 292 5.33 6.86 32.15
CA LEU A 292 5.46 7.64 30.94
C LEU A 292 5.92 9.08 31.21
N SER A 293 5.55 9.71 32.30
CA SER A 293 5.96 11.08 32.61
C SER A 293 7.47 11.25 32.82
N TYR A 294 8.22 10.17 33.06
CA TYR A 294 9.68 10.18 33.14
C TYR A 294 10.36 9.95 31.81
N ILE A 295 9.62 9.55 30.77
CA ILE A 295 10.16 9.20 29.45
C ILE A 295 9.96 10.37 28.51
N LEU A 296 11.03 10.87 27.92
CA LEU A 296 10.96 11.96 26.93
C LEU A 296 10.45 11.47 25.56
N PRO A 297 9.92 12.36 24.72
CA PRO A 297 9.60 12.02 23.34
C PRO A 297 10.78 11.35 22.61
N GLY A 298 10.52 10.22 21.93
CA GLY A 298 11.54 9.42 21.27
C GLY A 298 12.29 8.40 22.12
N GLU A 299 12.25 8.53 23.45
CA GLU A 299 12.88 7.60 24.39
C GLU A 299 12.01 6.36 24.66
N ASN A 300 12.67 5.31 25.12
CA ASN A 300 12.06 4.17 25.80
C ASN A 300 12.44 4.19 27.29
N ILE A 301 11.90 3.26 28.06
CA ILE A 301 12.15 3.22 29.51
C ILE A 301 13.63 3.06 29.87
N TRP A 302 14.39 2.28 29.11
CA TRP A 302 15.82 2.02 29.38
C TRP A 302 16.67 3.29 29.23
N GLN A 303 16.34 4.09 28.23
CA GLN A 303 17.00 5.38 27.98
C GLN A 303 16.63 6.39 29.08
N ALA A 304 15.38 6.38 29.54
CA ALA A 304 14.94 7.23 30.63
C ALA A 304 15.62 6.82 31.95
N GLU A 305 15.73 5.52 32.26
CA GLU A 305 16.46 5.01 33.43
C GLU A 305 17.95 5.39 33.37
N GLU A 306 18.59 5.26 32.22
CA GLU A 306 20.01 5.64 32.03
C GLU A 306 20.22 7.17 32.24
N ARG A 307 19.34 7.99 31.66
CA ARG A 307 19.41 9.45 31.74
C ARG A 307 19.22 9.99 33.16
N LEU A 308 18.30 9.39 33.94
CA LEU A 308 17.92 9.85 35.28
C LEU A 308 18.72 9.18 36.40
N GLY A 309 19.30 8.01 36.13
CA GLY A 309 20.06 7.28 37.15
C GLY A 309 19.26 7.01 38.42
N ASP A 310 19.75 7.54 39.55
CA ASP A 310 19.11 7.38 40.86
C ASP A 310 17.81 8.20 41.02
N ASP A 311 17.59 9.20 40.17
CA ASP A 311 16.35 10.00 40.16
C ASP A 311 15.17 9.26 39.51
N PHE A 312 15.41 8.11 38.83
CA PHE A 312 14.33 7.28 38.31
C PHE A 312 13.73 6.43 39.45
N PRO A 313 12.41 6.52 39.74
CA PRO A 313 11.80 5.80 40.85
C PRO A 313 12.00 4.28 40.76
N GLU A 314 12.53 3.66 41.81
CA GLU A 314 12.84 2.23 41.84
C GLU A 314 11.59 1.35 41.60
N GLU A 315 10.43 1.78 42.15
CA GLU A 315 9.17 1.07 41.98
C GLU A 315 8.61 1.10 40.57
N LEU A 316 9.10 2.01 39.70
CA LEU A 316 8.72 2.11 38.29
C LEU A 316 9.67 1.36 37.34
N LYS A 317 10.82 0.91 37.85
CA LYS A 317 11.80 0.14 37.05
C LYS A 317 11.21 -1.19 36.62
N ILE A 318 11.59 -1.61 35.38
CA ILE A 318 11.18 -2.90 34.82
C ILE A 318 12.32 -3.89 35.00
N ARG A 319 12.04 -5.00 35.67
CA ARG A 319 13.00 -6.08 35.85
C ARG A 319 12.70 -7.22 34.86
N THR A 320 13.30 -7.17 33.68
CA THR A 320 13.22 -8.24 32.66
C THR A 320 14.62 -8.78 32.33
N LYS A 321 14.67 -10.05 31.90
CA LYS A 321 15.93 -10.68 31.45
C LYS A 321 16.45 -10.04 30.15
N THR A 322 15.57 -9.53 29.31
CA THR A 322 15.90 -8.97 27.99
C THR A 322 15.36 -7.55 27.88
N LYS A 323 16.25 -6.60 27.54
CA LYS A 323 15.88 -5.20 27.31
C LYS A 323 15.33 -5.06 25.88
N ILE A 324 14.01 -5.08 25.73
CA ILE A 324 13.34 -4.84 24.45
C ILE A 324 13.19 -3.34 24.24
N SER A 325 13.73 -2.81 23.15
CA SER A 325 13.77 -1.37 22.85
C SER A 325 12.39 -0.71 22.69
N GLN A 326 11.34 -1.49 22.48
CA GLN A 326 9.97 -1.00 22.30
C GLN A 326 9.21 -0.83 23.62
N ILE A 327 9.76 -1.28 24.77
CA ILE A 327 9.06 -1.18 26.06
C ILE A 327 8.96 0.27 26.48
N TYR A 328 7.72 0.74 26.70
CA TYR A 328 7.36 2.12 27.03
C TYR A 328 8.02 3.17 26.15
N ARG A 329 8.14 2.86 24.84
CA ARG A 329 8.72 3.78 23.88
C ARG A 329 7.69 4.80 23.42
N LYS A 330 8.00 6.09 23.62
CA LYS A 330 7.24 7.20 23.06
C LYS A 330 7.65 7.50 21.62
N LEU A 331 6.71 7.97 20.82
CA LEU A 331 7.01 8.56 19.52
C LEU A 331 7.81 9.87 19.69
N ASP A 332 8.71 10.11 18.76
CA ASP A 332 9.30 11.43 18.54
C ASP A 332 8.41 12.18 17.56
N PRO A 333 7.81 13.35 17.94
CA PRO A 333 6.92 14.08 17.03
C PRO A 333 7.59 14.47 15.71
N LYS A 334 8.90 14.71 15.70
CA LYS A 334 9.68 15.17 14.54
C LYS A 334 10.21 14.04 13.64
N LYS A 335 9.98 12.79 14.02
CA LYS A 335 10.47 11.63 13.27
C LYS A 335 9.32 10.73 12.83
N PRO A 336 9.54 9.87 11.80
CA PRO A 336 8.58 8.81 11.50
C PRO A 336 8.43 7.88 12.70
N ALA A 337 7.23 7.32 12.86
CA ALA A 337 6.98 6.33 13.88
C ALA A 337 7.84 5.07 13.64
N TYR A 338 8.20 4.36 14.70
CA TYR A 338 8.71 3.01 14.56
C TYR A 338 7.61 2.05 14.11
N THR A 339 7.98 0.83 13.70
CA THR A 339 7.04 -0.15 13.13
C THR A 339 5.81 -0.35 14.02
N VAL A 340 4.61 -0.11 13.46
CA VAL A 340 3.33 -0.47 14.06
C VAL A 340 3.21 -1.98 14.07
N THR A 341 3.14 -2.59 15.27
CA THR A 341 3.11 -4.05 15.45
C THR A 341 1.72 -4.55 15.81
N ALA A 342 1.44 -5.79 15.39
CA ALA A 342 0.19 -6.49 15.72
C ALA A 342 0.10 -6.88 17.22
N ALA A 343 1.24 -7.22 17.79
CA ALA A 343 1.33 -7.59 19.20
C ALA A 343 1.43 -6.35 20.10
N GLY A 344 0.97 -6.48 21.33
CA GLY A 344 1.13 -5.49 22.38
C GLY A 344 0.80 -6.11 23.72
N GLY A 345 1.63 -5.82 24.73
CA GLY A 345 1.51 -6.31 26.11
C GLY A 345 2.77 -5.91 26.88
N GLY A 346 2.70 -5.89 28.21
CA GLY A 346 3.89 -5.63 29.04
C GLY A 346 4.63 -4.32 28.73
N GLY A 347 3.91 -3.28 28.27
CA GLY A 347 4.53 -1.99 27.93
C GLY A 347 5.00 -1.85 26.47
N THR A 348 4.79 -2.85 25.61
CA THR A 348 5.18 -2.78 24.18
C THR A 348 4.13 -2.09 23.28
N PHE A 349 3.15 -1.41 23.86
CA PHE A 349 2.24 -0.53 23.15
C PHE A 349 2.98 0.70 22.62
N MET A 350 2.50 1.27 21.53
CA MET A 350 3.00 2.55 21.04
C MET A 350 2.43 3.68 21.91
N TYR A 351 3.30 4.57 22.37
CA TYR A 351 2.89 5.70 23.20
C TYR A 351 3.12 7.02 22.45
N HIS A 352 2.14 7.88 22.59
CA HIS A 352 2.21 9.25 22.12
C HIS A 352 3.21 10.05 22.98
N TRP A 353 3.75 11.12 22.45
CA TRP A 353 4.66 12.01 23.19
C TRP A 353 3.98 12.74 24.37
N THR A 354 2.64 12.73 24.49
CA THR A 354 1.85 13.31 25.58
C THR A 354 1.37 12.28 26.60
N ASP A 355 2.17 11.28 26.95
CA ASP A 355 1.97 10.32 28.05
C ASP A 355 0.70 9.46 27.95
N ARG A 356 0.27 9.11 26.74
CA ARG A 356 -0.88 8.25 26.48
C ARG A 356 -0.54 7.16 25.43
N GLU A 357 -1.35 6.14 25.40
CA GLU A 357 -1.30 5.16 24.29
C GLU A 357 -1.86 5.81 23.01
N LEU A 358 -1.39 5.36 21.85
CA LEU A 358 -2.04 5.71 20.59
C LEU A 358 -3.41 5.05 20.48
N SER A 359 -4.40 5.75 19.94
CA SER A 359 -5.64 5.13 19.49
C SER A 359 -5.39 4.19 18.31
N ASN A 360 -6.35 3.35 17.99
CA ASN A 360 -6.26 2.50 16.79
C ASN A 360 -6.32 3.34 15.51
N ARG A 361 -7.07 4.46 15.48
CA ARG A 361 -7.07 5.40 14.35
C ARG A 361 -5.69 6.02 14.10
N GLU A 362 -5.00 6.44 15.15
CA GLU A 362 -3.64 6.97 15.04
C GLU A 362 -2.68 5.92 14.47
N ARG A 363 -2.77 4.66 14.92
CA ARG A 363 -1.98 3.56 14.35
C ARG A 363 -2.32 3.31 12.88
N ALA A 364 -3.61 3.38 12.52
CA ALA A 364 -4.07 3.21 11.14
C ALA A 364 -3.53 4.31 10.22
N ARG A 365 -3.49 5.57 10.67
CA ARG A 365 -2.86 6.67 9.92
C ARG A 365 -1.37 6.45 9.68
N LEU A 366 -0.64 5.94 10.67
CA LEU A 366 0.78 5.58 10.49
C LEU A 366 0.98 4.44 9.48
N GLN A 367 -0.05 3.61 9.25
CA GLN A 367 -0.12 2.60 8.21
C GLN A 367 -0.78 3.13 6.92
N THR A 368 -1.03 4.43 6.85
CA THR A 368 -1.62 5.12 5.70
C THR A 368 -3.03 4.68 5.30
N PHE A 369 -3.80 4.10 6.24
CA PHE A 369 -5.23 3.92 6.06
C PHE A 369 -5.95 5.28 6.16
N PRO A 370 -6.96 5.55 5.33
CA PRO A 370 -7.74 6.78 5.42
C PRO A 370 -8.61 6.80 6.66
N ASP A 371 -9.13 7.99 7.02
CA ASP A 371 -9.84 8.17 8.27
C ASP A 371 -11.22 7.52 8.33
N ASP A 372 -11.84 7.31 7.20
CA ASP A 372 -13.12 6.64 7.03
C ASP A 372 -13.01 5.10 6.96
N PHE A 373 -11.80 4.56 6.87
CA PHE A 373 -11.59 3.11 6.88
C PHE A 373 -11.92 2.53 8.25
N GLU A 374 -12.99 1.78 8.37
CA GLU A 374 -13.51 1.27 9.63
C GLU A 374 -13.06 -0.18 9.88
N PHE A 375 -12.31 -0.40 10.95
CA PHE A 375 -11.92 -1.73 11.40
C PHE A 375 -12.99 -2.32 12.32
N VAL A 376 -13.35 -3.57 12.08
CA VAL A 376 -14.35 -4.33 12.85
C VAL A 376 -13.64 -5.18 13.92
N GLY A 377 -14.30 -5.34 15.06
CA GLY A 377 -13.81 -6.15 16.17
C GLY A 377 -13.50 -5.34 17.43
N ASN A 378 -13.05 -6.03 18.48
CA ASN A 378 -12.65 -5.36 19.71
C ASN A 378 -11.31 -4.63 19.54
N TYR A 379 -10.98 -3.75 20.49
CA TYR A 379 -9.77 -2.91 20.45
C TYR A 379 -8.48 -3.70 20.15
N SER A 380 -8.33 -4.90 20.70
CA SER A 380 -7.13 -5.72 20.51
C SER A 380 -7.11 -6.39 19.13
N SER A 381 -8.27 -6.81 18.63
CA SER A 381 -8.44 -7.32 17.27
C SER A 381 -8.08 -6.24 16.24
N VAL A 382 -8.64 -5.04 16.38
CA VAL A 382 -8.37 -3.90 15.50
C VAL A 382 -6.88 -3.55 15.48
N ARG A 383 -6.25 -3.47 16.67
CA ARG A 383 -4.80 -3.22 16.76
C ARG A 383 -3.99 -4.31 16.03
N LYS A 384 -4.36 -5.58 16.18
CA LYS A 384 -3.72 -6.72 15.49
C LYS A 384 -3.84 -6.56 13.98
N GLN A 385 -5.02 -6.27 13.48
CA GLN A 385 -5.29 -6.05 12.05
C GLN A 385 -4.40 -4.95 11.47
N ILE A 386 -4.37 -3.77 12.13
CA ILE A 386 -3.56 -2.64 11.69
C ILE A 386 -2.07 -2.99 11.66
N GLY A 387 -1.56 -3.65 12.71
CA GLY A 387 -0.14 -3.99 12.81
C GLY A 387 0.32 -5.05 11.81
N MET A 388 -0.57 -5.96 11.40
CA MET A 388 -0.29 -6.99 10.38
C MET A 388 -0.33 -6.42 8.95
N ALA A 389 -1.07 -5.35 8.71
CA ALA A 389 -1.24 -4.80 7.38
C ALA A 389 0.05 -4.28 6.74
N VAL A 390 0.10 -4.32 5.42
CA VAL A 390 1.03 -3.53 4.62
C VAL A 390 0.48 -2.11 4.52
N PRO A 391 1.30 -1.05 4.64
CA PRO A 391 0.83 0.33 4.45
C PRO A 391 0.16 0.50 3.08
N CYS A 392 -1.06 1.05 3.07
CA CYS A 392 -1.84 1.21 1.84
C CYS A 392 -1.08 1.99 0.75
N LYS A 393 -0.37 3.06 1.16
CA LYS A 393 0.41 3.88 0.23
C LYS A 393 1.60 3.14 -0.37
N LEU A 394 2.25 2.25 0.38
CA LEU A 394 3.33 1.43 -0.17
C LEU A 394 2.79 0.47 -1.24
N SER A 395 1.65 -0.15 -0.97
CA SER A 395 0.98 -1.04 -1.93
C SER A 395 0.57 -0.29 -3.20
N GLU A 396 -0.03 0.89 -3.06
CA GLU A 396 -0.39 1.77 -4.19
C GLU A 396 0.83 2.11 -5.06
N ILE A 397 1.96 2.52 -4.45
CA ILE A 397 3.19 2.87 -5.16
C ILE A 397 3.74 1.69 -5.96
N VAL A 398 3.86 0.53 -5.32
CA VAL A 398 4.40 -0.68 -5.96
C VAL A 398 3.49 -1.15 -7.10
N ILE A 399 2.18 -1.16 -6.87
CA ILE A 399 1.21 -1.62 -7.87
C ILE A 399 1.10 -0.62 -9.03
N THR A 400 1.08 0.70 -8.76
CA THR A 400 1.15 1.73 -9.82
C THR A 400 2.37 1.52 -10.72
N ALA A 401 3.53 1.20 -10.14
CA ALA A 401 4.73 0.88 -10.92
C ALA A 401 4.54 -0.39 -11.79
N VAL A 402 3.86 -1.43 -11.27
CA VAL A 402 3.49 -2.60 -12.08
C VAL A 402 2.57 -2.20 -13.24
N LEU A 403 1.51 -1.43 -12.96
CA LEU A 403 0.56 -1.01 -13.99
C LEU A 403 1.21 -0.13 -15.07
N ASN A 404 2.13 0.76 -14.69
CA ASN A 404 2.92 1.55 -15.63
C ASN A 404 3.78 0.67 -16.55
N CYS A 405 4.40 -0.39 -16.01
CA CYS A 405 5.14 -1.34 -16.85
C CYS A 405 4.23 -2.03 -17.87
N PHE A 406 3.00 -2.41 -17.49
CA PHE A 406 2.02 -3.01 -18.43
C PHE A 406 1.48 -2.00 -19.44
N ALA A 407 1.36 -0.73 -19.07
CA ALA A 407 0.97 0.35 -19.99
C ALA A 407 2.13 0.82 -20.90
N GLY A 408 3.35 0.30 -20.71
CA GLY A 408 4.52 0.74 -21.44
C GLY A 408 5.01 2.14 -21.08
N ILE A 409 4.64 2.63 -19.89
CA ILE A 409 5.00 3.95 -19.38
C ILE A 409 6.31 3.85 -18.61
N ASP A 410 7.28 4.67 -18.96
CA ASP A 410 8.52 4.79 -18.20
C ASP A 410 8.35 5.72 -16.99
N TYR A 411 9.04 5.40 -15.90
CA TYR A 411 9.02 6.17 -14.65
C TYR A 411 10.40 6.12 -13.98
N PRO A 412 10.73 7.10 -13.10
CA PRO A 412 11.96 7.09 -12.32
C PRO A 412 12.08 5.79 -11.53
N SER A 413 13.20 5.10 -11.71
CA SER A 413 13.39 3.76 -11.14
C SER A 413 14.84 3.51 -10.73
N VAL A 414 15.02 2.64 -9.74
CA VAL A 414 16.31 2.19 -9.23
C VAL A 414 16.49 0.68 -9.44
N ARG A 415 17.71 0.20 -9.24
CA ARG A 415 17.95 -1.25 -9.24
C ARG A 415 17.41 -1.89 -7.97
N ALA A 416 16.93 -3.12 -8.09
CA ALA A 416 16.57 -3.94 -6.94
C ALA A 416 17.80 -4.12 -6.02
N ASN A 417 17.58 -4.08 -4.70
CA ASN A 417 18.65 -4.19 -3.71
C ASN A 417 18.83 -5.61 -3.16
N LEU A 418 18.04 -6.57 -3.67
CA LEU A 418 18.07 -7.99 -3.30
C LEU A 418 18.18 -8.94 -4.50
N GLU A 419 18.39 -8.44 -5.73
CA GLU A 419 18.71 -9.28 -6.89
C GLU A 419 20.18 -9.63 -6.90
N GLU A 420 20.50 -10.92 -7.12
CA GLU A 420 21.77 -11.39 -7.64
C GLU A 420 21.76 -11.42 -9.16
#